data_5ad8d5b367ab8fb1451b264355f25e98
#
_entry.id   5ad8d5b367ab8fb1451b264355f25e98
#
_cell.length_a   1.000
_cell.length_b   1.000
_cell.length_c   1.000
_cell.angle_alpha   90.00
_cell.angle_beta   90.00
_cell.angle_gamma   90.00
#
_symmetry.space_group_name_H-M   'P 1'
#
loop_
_entity.id
_entity.type
_entity.pdbx_description
1 polymer ?
#
loop_
_entity_poly.entity_id
_entity_poly.type
_entity_poly.pdbx_seq_one_letter_code
_entity_poly.pdbx_strand_id
1 'polypeptide(L)' 'MEEGRDEVVVPEELAAMMGQDNDAREFFDSLSAGYRRGYCDWVGGAKQQATRERRAQKALGMLRKKQKTLKT' A
#
# COMPACT_ATOMS: atom_id res chain seq x y z
N MET A 1 3.98 18.12 17.45
CA MET A 1 4.32 17.81 16.98
C MET A 1 4.52 17.30 16.25
N GLU A 2 4.45 17.10 16.07
CA GLU A 2 4.72 16.60 15.44
C GLU A 2 4.84 16.01 14.69
N GLU A 3 4.69 15.79 14.65
CA GLU A 3 4.78 15.32 14.02
C GLU A 3 4.96 14.73 13.18
N GLY A 4 4.82 14.52 12.96
CA GLY A 4 4.84 13.74 12.12
C GLY A 4 5.18 13.34 11.00
N ARG A 5 5.52 13.77 10.60
CA ARG A 5 5.89 13.56 9.85
C ARG A 5 6.08 12.58 8.84
N ASP A 6 6.56 11.57 8.97
CA ASP A 6 6.75 10.50 8.01
C ASP A 6 5.65 9.48 8.07
N GLU A 7 4.57 9.89 8.69
CA GLU A 7 3.46 8.98 8.84
C GLU A 7 2.78 8.74 7.50
N VAL A 8 2.61 7.47 7.14
CA VAL A 8 1.96 7.08 5.90
C VAL A 8 0.57 6.57 6.23
N VAL A 9 -0.44 7.20 5.64
CA VAL A 9 -1.83 6.78 5.83
C VAL A 9 -2.17 5.72 4.80
N VAL A 10 -2.48 4.51 5.26
CA VAL A 10 -2.79 3.39 4.38
C VAL A 10 -4.29 3.40 4.07
N PRO A 11 -4.66 3.41 2.79
CA PRO A 11 -6.08 3.34 2.43
C PRO A 11 -6.74 2.09 2.99
N GLU A 12 -8.02 2.21 3.36
CA GLU A 12 -8.75 1.08 3.92
C GLU A 12 -8.71 -0.13 3.01
N GLU A 13 -8.85 0.11 1.72
CA GLU A 13 -8.89 -0.99 0.76
C GLU A 13 -7.58 -1.79 0.78
N LEU A 14 -6.47 -1.08 0.86
CA LEU A 14 -5.18 -1.75 0.91
C LEU A 14 -4.96 -2.42 2.25
N ALA A 15 -5.34 -1.75 3.32
CA ALA A 15 -5.21 -2.33 4.66
C ALA A 15 -6.00 -3.62 4.78
N ALA A 16 -7.20 -3.65 4.20
CA ALA A 16 -8.03 -4.85 4.23
C ALA A 16 -7.36 -6.01 3.49
N MET A 17 -6.74 -5.71 2.35
CA MET A 17 -6.04 -6.74 1.60
C MET A 17 -4.85 -7.29 2.39
N MET A 18 -4.05 -6.40 2.97
CA MET A 18 -2.88 -6.82 3.73
C MET A 18 -3.27 -7.54 5.02
N GLY A 19 -4.44 -7.27 5.55
CA GLY A 19 -4.92 -7.96 6.72
C GLY A 19 -5.16 -9.45 6.49
N GLN A 20 -5.31 -9.85 5.24
CA GLN A 20 -5.52 -11.24 4.87
C GLN A 20 -4.24 -11.95 4.45
N ASP A 21 -3.11 -11.23 4.42
CA ASP A 21 -1.86 -11.78 3.91
C ASP A 21 -0.71 -11.20 4.72
N ASN A 22 -0.27 -11.94 5.73
CA ASN A 22 0.80 -11.50 6.62
C ASN A 22 2.11 -11.28 5.88
N ASP A 23 2.42 -12.11 4.91
CA ASP A 23 3.67 -11.97 4.17
C ASP A 23 3.71 -10.65 3.42
N ALA A 24 2.61 -10.31 2.75
CA ALA A 24 2.54 -9.04 2.04
C ALA A 24 2.64 -7.87 3.01
N ARG A 25 1.96 -7.97 4.14
CA ARG A 25 1.99 -6.93 5.15
C ARG A 25 3.39 -6.72 5.70
N GLU A 26 4.08 -7.81 6.03
CA GLU A 26 5.42 -7.71 6.55
C GLU A 26 6.37 -7.08 5.54
N PHE A 27 6.24 -7.48 4.29
CA PHE A 27 7.05 -6.87 3.25
C PHE A 27 6.76 -5.37 3.12
N PHE A 28 5.48 -5.01 3.14
CA PHE A 28 5.09 -3.60 3.06
C PHE A 28 5.69 -2.81 4.22
N ASP A 29 5.60 -3.37 5.44
CA ASP A 29 6.13 -2.69 6.62
C ASP A 29 7.64 -2.54 6.56
N SER A 30 8.33 -3.41 5.85
CA SER A 30 9.78 -3.34 5.73
C SER A 30 10.24 -2.30 4.72
N LEU A 31 9.34 -1.79 3.90
CA LEU A 31 9.70 -0.79 2.89
C LEU A 31 9.96 0.56 3.53
N SER A 32 10.77 1.37 2.86
CA SER A 32 10.97 2.75 3.31
C SER A 32 9.66 3.53 3.21
N ALA A 33 9.59 4.66 3.91
CA ALA A 33 8.39 5.49 3.89
C ALA A 33 8.03 5.94 2.48
N GLY A 34 9.05 6.21 1.65
CA GLY A 34 8.80 6.62 0.27
C GLY A 34 8.11 5.56 -0.55
N TYR A 35 8.57 4.32 -0.42
CA TYR A 35 7.95 3.21 -1.14
C TYR A 35 6.55 2.93 -0.64
N ARG A 36 6.35 2.97 0.68
CA ARG A 36 5.02 2.76 1.24
C ARG A 36 4.06 3.84 0.77
N ARG A 37 4.53 5.09 0.77
CA ARG A 37 3.70 6.19 0.29
C ARG A 37 3.33 6.02 -1.17
N GLY A 38 4.24 5.51 -1.99
CA GLY A 38 3.93 5.27 -3.39
C GLY A 38 2.75 4.32 -3.57
N TYR A 39 2.75 3.22 -2.84
CA TYR A 39 1.63 2.30 -2.89
C TYR A 39 0.34 2.94 -2.38
N CYS A 40 0.43 3.64 -1.26
CA CYS A 40 -0.74 4.24 -0.65
C CYS A 40 -1.35 5.34 -1.54
N ASP A 41 -0.50 6.16 -2.14
CA ASP A 41 -0.97 7.22 -3.01
C ASP A 41 -1.63 6.66 -4.26
N TRP A 42 -1.06 5.60 -4.81
CA TRP A 42 -1.61 5.00 -6.01
C TRP A 42 -2.99 4.39 -5.74
N VAL A 43 -3.13 3.66 -4.64
CA VAL A 43 -4.42 3.06 -4.29
C VAL A 43 -5.40 4.13 -3.85
N GLY A 44 -4.99 5.01 -2.94
CA GLY A 44 -5.88 6.00 -2.36
C GLY A 44 -6.20 7.16 -3.28
N GLY A 45 -5.38 7.36 -4.34
CA GLY A 45 -5.60 8.45 -5.27
C GLY A 45 -6.74 8.22 -6.26
N ALA A 46 -7.25 7.00 -6.34
CA ALA A 46 -8.39 6.73 -7.23
C ALA A 46 -9.66 7.34 -6.64
N LYS A 47 -10.46 7.95 -7.48
CA LYS A 47 -11.66 8.64 -7.01
C LYS A 47 -12.78 7.68 -6.66
N GLN A 48 -12.89 6.58 -7.41
CA GLN A 48 -13.98 5.63 -7.21
C GLN A 48 -13.51 4.48 -6.36
N GLN A 49 -14.39 4.04 -5.47
CA GLN A 49 -14.05 2.95 -4.57
C GLN A 49 -13.73 1.66 -5.34
N ALA A 50 -14.47 1.37 -6.39
CA ALA A 50 -14.20 0.17 -7.18
C ALA A 50 -12.78 0.18 -7.74
N THR A 51 -12.31 1.35 -8.17
CA THR A 51 -10.94 1.47 -8.67
C THR A 51 -9.92 1.32 -7.55
N ARG A 52 -10.21 1.90 -6.38
CA ARG A 52 -9.32 1.74 -5.24
C ARG A 52 -9.18 0.27 -4.85
N GLU A 53 -10.30 -0.44 -4.86
CA GLU A 53 -10.27 -1.86 -4.52
C GLU A 53 -9.47 -2.66 -5.54
N ARG A 54 -9.64 -2.36 -6.81
CA ARG A 54 -8.89 -3.02 -7.87
C ARG A 54 -7.40 -2.76 -7.72
N ARG A 55 -7.04 -1.51 -7.45
CA ARG A 55 -5.63 -1.16 -7.26
C ARG A 55 -5.07 -1.80 -6.01
N ALA A 56 -5.88 -1.91 -4.95
CA ALA A 56 -5.43 -2.57 -3.73
C ALA A 56 -5.12 -4.04 -3.98
N GLN A 57 -5.97 -4.73 -4.76
CA GLN A 57 -5.71 -6.12 -5.11
C GLN A 57 -4.43 -6.25 -5.93
N LYS A 58 -4.23 -5.34 -6.86
CA LYS A 58 -3.01 -5.36 -7.66
C LYS A 58 -1.79 -5.09 -6.81
N ALA A 59 -1.90 -4.14 -5.89
CA ALA A 59 -0.80 -3.85 -4.97
C ALA A 59 -0.47 -5.06 -4.12
N LEU A 60 -1.49 -5.77 -3.65
CA LEU A 60 -1.26 -6.98 -2.87
C LEU A 60 -0.44 -8.00 -3.66
N GLY A 61 -0.80 -8.19 -4.92
CA GLY A 61 -0.07 -9.11 -5.79
C GLY A 61 1.39 -8.70 -5.94
N MET A 62 1.63 -7.39 -6.09
CA MET A 62 3.01 -6.90 -6.21
C MET A 62 3.78 -7.12 -4.92
N LEU A 63 3.14 -6.90 -3.78
CA LEU A 63 3.78 -7.10 -2.49
C LEU A 63 4.12 -8.57 -2.24
N ARG A 64 3.25 -9.48 -2.70
CA ARG A 64 3.54 -10.90 -2.60
C ARG A 64 4.77 -11.30 -3.40
N LYS A 65 5.01 -10.59 -4.51
CA LYS A 65 6.17 -10.82 -5.36
C LYS A 65 7.40 -10.10 -4.86
N LYS A 66 7.29 -9.41 -3.73
CA LYS A 66 8.38 -8.64 -3.14
C LYS A 66 8.81 -7.48 -4.03
N GLN A 67 7.86 -6.88 -4.70
CA GLN A 67 8.11 -5.75 -5.59
C GLN A 67 8.06 -4.46 -4.78
N LYS A 68 9.16 -3.73 -4.76
CA LYS A 68 9.30 -2.56 -3.88
C LYS A 68 8.55 -1.35 -4.40
N THR A 69 8.45 -1.22 -5.71
CA THR A 69 7.84 -0.02 -6.31
C THR A 69 6.78 -0.44 -7.31
N LEU A 70 5.98 0.54 -7.72
CA LEU A 70 4.97 0.31 -8.75
C LEU A 70 5.58 0.12 -10.12
N LYS A 71 6.81 0.56 -10.30
CA LYS A 71 7.56 0.30 -11.53
C LYS A 71 8.28 -1.02 -11.40
N THR A 72 8.18 -1.81 -12.41
CA THR A 72 8.89 -3.09 -12.42
C THR A 72 10.16 -3.00 -13.20
#